data_768f2032b7e9526ddcf42e1a0d7f1ee7
#
_entry.id   768f2032b7e9526ddcf42e1a0d7f1ee7
#
_cell.length_a   1.000
_cell.length_b   1.000
_cell.length_c   1.000
_cell.angle_alpha   90.00
_cell.angle_beta   90.00
_cell.angle_gamma   90.00
#
_symmetry.space_group_name_H-M   'P 1'
#
loop_
_entity.id
_entity.type
_entity.pdbx_description
1 polymer ?
#
loop_
_entity_poly.entity_id
_entity_poly.type
_entity_poly.pdbx_seq_one_letter_code
_entity_poly.pdbx_strand_id
1 'polypeptide(L)'
;MKIPFVSFIPMEKELDVDLRAAFERVYTRSWYIGGLEDETFERAFSDYCNVKYCVGVGNGLDALMLALKALGIGKGDEVIVPSNTYIATVLAVTYVGAVPVFV
;
A
#
# COMPACT_ATOMS: atom_id res chain seq x y z
N MET A 1 4.25 -19.32 -29.15
CA MET A 1 3.94 -18.01 -28.55
C MET A 1 4.25 -18.12 -27.06
N LYS A 2 5.12 -17.28 -26.49
CA LYS A 2 5.34 -17.20 -25.03
C LYS A 2 4.39 -16.17 -24.44
N ILE A 3 3.52 -16.61 -23.54
CA ILE A 3 2.62 -15.74 -22.80
C ILE A 3 3.30 -15.50 -21.44
N PRO A 4 3.72 -14.26 -21.10
CA PRO A 4 4.30 -13.98 -19.80
C PRO A 4 3.24 -14.07 -18.70
N PHE A 5 3.64 -14.42 -17.49
CA PHE A 5 2.75 -14.44 -16.32
C PHE A 5 2.19 -13.04 -16.02
N VAL A 6 3.03 -12.00 -16.19
CA VAL A 6 2.67 -10.60 -16.07
C VAL A 6 3.45 -9.78 -17.10
N SER A 7 2.87 -8.71 -17.61
CA SER A 7 3.54 -7.74 -18.49
C SER A 7 3.12 -6.32 -18.14
N PHE A 8 4.08 -5.46 -17.87
CA PHE A 8 3.87 -4.04 -17.63
C PHE A 8 3.99 -3.18 -18.90
N ILE A 9 4.34 -3.78 -20.06
CA ILE A 9 4.54 -3.05 -21.32
C ILE A 9 3.32 -2.19 -21.72
N PRO A 10 2.06 -2.65 -21.61
CA PRO A 10 0.92 -1.79 -21.94
C PRO A 10 0.82 -0.57 -21.03
N MET A 11 1.01 -0.76 -19.73
CA MET A 11 0.99 0.30 -18.73
C MET A 11 2.14 1.31 -18.96
N GLU A 12 3.34 0.82 -19.25
CA GLU A 12 4.49 1.69 -19.55
C GLU A 12 4.19 2.62 -20.75
N LYS A 13 3.60 2.09 -21.80
CA LYS A 13 3.25 2.89 -22.99
C LYS A 13 2.21 3.96 -22.69
N GLU A 14 1.27 3.67 -21.82
CA GLU A 14 0.19 4.58 -21.44
C GLU A 14 0.69 5.69 -20.52
N LEU A 15 1.55 5.33 -19.55
CA LEU A 15 1.96 6.21 -18.46
C LEU A 15 3.35 6.82 -18.57
N ASP A 16 4.14 6.51 -19.63
CA ASP A 16 5.55 6.92 -19.73
C ASP A 16 5.74 8.43 -19.54
N VAL A 17 4.92 9.25 -20.20
CA VAL A 17 5.02 10.71 -20.11
C VAL A 17 4.75 11.21 -18.70
N ASP A 18 3.69 10.70 -18.06
CA ASP A 18 3.27 11.13 -16.73
C ASP A 18 4.26 10.68 -15.66
N LEU A 19 4.78 9.45 -15.77
CA LEU A 19 5.78 8.92 -14.85
C LEU A 19 7.09 9.69 -14.92
N ARG A 20 7.56 10.03 -16.12
CA ARG A 20 8.77 10.87 -16.29
C ARG A 20 8.55 12.26 -15.73
N ALA A 21 7.40 12.87 -15.98
CA ALA A 21 7.06 14.18 -15.45
C ALA A 21 6.98 14.15 -13.90
N ALA A 22 6.40 13.11 -13.32
CA ALA A 22 6.37 12.93 -11.86
C ALA A 22 7.78 12.79 -11.28
N PHE A 23 8.62 11.95 -11.89
CA PHE A 23 10.01 11.80 -11.48
C PHE A 23 10.76 13.14 -11.52
N GLU A 24 10.64 13.90 -12.62
CA GLU A 24 11.32 15.18 -12.79
C GLU A 24 10.89 16.21 -11.73
N ARG A 25 9.62 16.24 -11.38
CA ARG A 25 9.11 17.12 -10.31
C ARG A 25 9.75 16.83 -8.96
N VAL A 26 9.86 15.55 -8.58
CA VAL A 26 10.48 15.14 -7.31
C VAL A 26 11.99 15.43 -7.35
N TYR A 27 12.66 15.04 -8.45
CA TYR A 27 14.09 15.20 -8.62
C TYR A 27 14.52 16.67 -8.54
N THR A 28 13.82 17.55 -9.25
CA THR A 28 14.12 18.99 -9.27
C THR A 28 13.92 19.65 -7.91
N ARG A 29 12.96 19.18 -7.14
CA ARG A 29 12.71 19.70 -5.77
C ARG A 29 13.67 19.16 -4.74
N SER A 30 14.39 18.08 -5.01
CA SER A 30 15.28 17.39 -4.06
C SER A 30 14.62 17.02 -2.73
N TRP A 31 13.28 16.84 -2.73
CA TRP A 31 12.52 16.45 -1.55
C TRP A 31 11.91 15.07 -1.77
N TYR A 32 12.58 14.04 -1.23
CA TYR A 32 12.33 12.63 -1.55
C TYR A 32 11.50 11.88 -0.48
N ILE A 33 11.28 12.47 0.69
CA ILE A 33 10.58 11.82 1.80
C ILE A 33 9.51 12.78 2.33
N GLY A 34 8.25 12.33 2.36
CA GLY A 34 7.13 13.11 2.90
C GLY A 34 6.94 14.45 2.16
N GLY A 35 7.06 14.45 0.83
CA GLY A 35 6.98 15.64 0.01
C GLY A 35 5.59 15.91 -0.56
N LEU A 36 5.49 16.96 -1.36
CA LEU A 36 4.22 17.40 -1.98
C LEU A 36 3.55 16.33 -2.85
N GLU A 37 4.33 15.43 -3.45
CA GLU A 37 3.77 14.33 -4.26
C GLU A 37 3.04 13.32 -3.37
N ASP A 38 3.57 13.01 -2.17
CA ASP A 38 2.90 12.14 -1.19
C ASP A 38 1.61 12.78 -0.70
N GLU A 39 1.65 14.05 -0.30
CA GLU A 39 0.45 14.79 0.16
C GLU A 39 -0.62 14.86 -0.93
N THR A 40 -0.19 15.07 -2.19
CA THR A 40 -1.11 15.13 -3.34
C THR A 40 -1.75 13.79 -3.60
N PHE A 41 -0.95 12.70 -3.51
CA PHE A 41 -1.46 11.35 -3.66
C PHE A 41 -2.45 10.99 -2.54
N GLU A 42 -2.10 11.24 -1.29
CA GLU A 42 -2.97 10.97 -0.13
C GLU A 42 -4.32 11.65 -0.26
N ARG A 43 -4.33 12.91 -0.71
CA ARG A 43 -5.56 13.66 -0.96
C ARG A 43 -6.37 13.06 -2.11
N ALA A 44 -5.74 12.85 -3.26
CA ALA A 44 -6.42 12.29 -4.42
C ALA A 44 -6.97 10.87 -4.16
N PHE A 45 -6.22 10.05 -3.42
CA PHE A 45 -6.65 8.69 -3.09
C PHE A 45 -7.76 8.67 -2.03
N SER A 46 -7.72 9.55 -1.04
CA SER A 46 -8.81 9.69 -0.08
C SER A 46 -10.11 10.14 -0.76
N ASP A 47 -10.04 11.10 -1.69
CA ASP A 47 -11.18 11.53 -2.49
C ASP A 47 -11.73 10.39 -3.36
N TYR A 48 -10.84 9.66 -4.05
CA TYR A 48 -11.23 8.50 -4.86
C TYR A 48 -11.95 7.42 -4.04
N CYS A 49 -11.45 7.11 -2.85
CA CYS A 49 -12.04 6.14 -1.94
C CYS A 49 -13.25 6.67 -1.16
N ASN A 50 -13.59 7.96 -1.29
CA ASN A 50 -14.62 8.64 -0.52
C ASN A 50 -14.44 8.47 1.00
N VAL A 51 -13.19 8.63 1.47
CA VAL A 51 -12.81 8.60 2.88
C VAL A 51 -12.19 9.92 3.29
N LYS A 52 -12.19 10.19 4.60
CA LYS A 52 -11.73 11.50 5.11
C LYS A 52 -10.21 11.66 5.05
N TYR A 53 -9.48 10.58 5.23
CA TYR A 53 -8.03 10.59 5.32
C TYR A 53 -7.42 9.41 4.57
N CYS A 54 -6.23 9.65 4.03
CA CYS A 54 -5.32 8.63 3.54
C CYS A 54 -3.94 8.91 4.14
N VAL A 55 -3.21 7.88 4.51
CA VAL A 55 -1.85 7.98 5.05
C VAL A 55 -0.95 7.04 4.28
N GLY A 56 0.07 7.60 3.64
CA GLY A 56 1.11 6.83 2.95
C GLY A 56 1.97 6.06 3.94
N VAL A 57 2.30 4.82 3.59
CA VAL A 57 3.16 3.93 4.38
C VAL A 57 4.15 3.23 3.47
N GLY A 58 5.20 2.63 4.03
CA GLY A 58 6.29 2.03 3.25
C GLY A 58 5.88 0.85 2.36
N ASN A 59 4.87 0.08 2.77
CA ASN A 59 4.38 -1.09 2.02
C ASN A 59 3.03 -1.58 2.58
N GLY A 60 2.40 -2.54 1.89
CA GLY A 60 1.09 -3.07 2.29
C GLY A 60 1.09 -3.86 3.61
N LEU A 61 2.21 -4.47 4.00
CA LEU A 61 2.33 -5.14 5.31
C LEU A 61 2.26 -4.11 6.44
N ASP A 62 2.98 -3.00 6.30
CA ASP A 62 2.93 -1.90 7.26
C ASP A 62 1.52 -1.30 7.34
N ALA A 63 0.84 -1.13 6.20
CA ALA A 63 -0.53 -0.65 6.17
C ALA A 63 -1.48 -1.53 7.00
N LEU A 64 -1.43 -2.84 6.80
CA LEU A 64 -2.25 -3.79 7.54
C LEU A 64 -1.89 -3.80 9.04
N MET A 65 -0.61 -3.86 9.36
CA MET A 65 -0.13 -3.87 10.74
C MET A 65 -0.53 -2.59 11.49
N LEU A 66 -0.34 -1.42 10.87
CA LEU A 66 -0.67 -0.13 11.47
C LEU A 66 -2.17 0.03 11.64
N ALA A 67 -3.00 -0.46 10.69
CA ALA A 67 -4.45 -0.46 10.82
C ALA A 67 -4.91 -1.31 12.02
N LEU A 68 -4.36 -2.52 12.17
CA LEU A 68 -4.66 -3.38 13.32
C LEU A 68 -4.26 -2.72 14.64
N LYS A 69 -3.08 -2.11 14.71
CA LYS A 69 -2.63 -1.35 15.90
C LYS A 69 -3.54 -0.17 16.22
N ALA A 70 -3.96 0.58 15.20
CA ALA A 70 -4.86 1.73 15.38
C ALA A 70 -6.23 1.32 15.93
N LEU A 71 -6.68 0.09 15.61
CA LEU A 71 -7.89 -0.51 16.15
C LEU A 71 -7.70 -1.13 17.54
N GLY A 72 -6.49 -1.10 18.10
CA GLY A 72 -6.17 -1.71 19.40
C GLY A 72 -6.08 -3.23 19.39
N ILE A 73 -5.99 -3.84 18.20
CA ILE A 73 -5.88 -5.29 18.03
C ILE A 73 -4.47 -5.76 18.40
N GLY A 74 -4.36 -6.81 19.21
CA GLY A 74 -3.09 -7.31 19.72
C GLY A 74 -3.20 -8.64 20.43
N LYS A 75 -2.37 -8.83 21.45
CA LYS A 75 -2.30 -10.08 22.21
C LYS A 75 -3.65 -10.45 22.84
N GLY A 76 -4.14 -11.63 22.50
CA GLY A 76 -5.42 -12.19 22.99
C GLY A 76 -6.56 -12.02 21.98
N ASP A 77 -6.35 -11.28 20.89
CA ASP A 77 -7.33 -11.14 19.82
C ASP A 77 -7.12 -12.16 18.71
N GLU A 78 -8.19 -12.47 18.00
CA GLU A 78 -8.18 -13.30 16.80
C GLU A 78 -8.60 -12.46 15.58
N VAL A 79 -7.91 -12.66 14.45
CA VAL A 79 -8.21 -11.97 13.20
C VAL A 79 -8.45 -12.99 12.10
N ILE A 80 -9.64 -12.96 11.51
CA ILE A 80 -10.00 -13.85 10.40
C ILE A 80 -9.26 -13.41 9.15
N VAL A 81 -8.56 -14.34 8.51
CA VAL A 81 -7.78 -14.12 7.29
C VAL A 81 -8.07 -15.21 6.25
N PRO A 82 -8.08 -14.89 4.96
CA PRO A 82 -8.21 -15.91 3.93
C PRO A 82 -6.98 -16.82 3.90
N SER A 83 -7.18 -18.12 3.73
CA SER A 83 -6.08 -19.10 3.61
C SER A 83 -5.30 -18.95 2.31
N ASN A 84 -5.95 -18.50 1.22
CA ASN A 84 -5.32 -18.26 -0.07
C ASN A 84 -4.96 -16.77 -0.23
N THR A 85 -3.93 -16.32 0.50
CA THR A 85 -3.44 -14.94 0.45
C THR A 85 -1.92 -14.89 0.45
N TYR A 86 -1.36 -13.71 0.16
CA TYR A 86 0.07 -13.47 0.33
C TYR A 86 0.43 -13.44 1.82
N ILE A 87 1.59 -13.96 2.17
CA ILE A 87 2.04 -14.11 3.56
C ILE A 87 1.97 -12.82 4.40
N ALA A 88 2.08 -11.65 3.78
CA ALA A 88 2.01 -10.37 4.47
C ALA A 88 0.69 -10.18 5.26
N THR A 89 -0.43 -10.73 4.76
CA THR A 89 -1.71 -10.68 5.47
C THR A 89 -1.64 -11.37 6.84
N VAL A 90 -1.02 -12.54 6.89
CA VAL A 90 -0.82 -13.31 8.12
C VAL A 90 0.21 -12.65 9.02
N LEU A 91 1.33 -12.19 8.45
CA LEU A 91 2.39 -11.51 9.20
C LEU A 91 1.91 -10.24 9.89
N ALA A 92 1.03 -9.46 9.25
CA ALA A 92 0.46 -8.26 9.87
C ALA A 92 -0.24 -8.58 11.19
N VAL A 93 -1.01 -9.67 11.23
CA VAL A 93 -1.71 -10.13 12.43
C VAL A 93 -0.73 -10.60 13.50
N THR A 94 0.28 -11.40 13.11
CA THR A 94 1.27 -11.91 14.08
C THR A 94 2.17 -10.82 14.64
N TYR A 95 2.49 -9.80 13.84
CA TYR A 95 3.33 -8.67 14.27
C TYR A 95 2.66 -7.78 15.32
N VAL A 96 1.34 -7.73 15.36
CA VAL A 96 0.63 -7.05 16.45
C VAL A 96 0.40 -7.96 17.66
N GLY A 97 0.78 -9.24 17.59
CA GLY A 97 0.65 -10.21 18.66
C GLY A 97 -0.72 -10.91 18.70
N ALA A 98 -1.58 -10.69 17.71
CA ALA A 98 -2.86 -11.37 17.55
C ALA A 98 -2.68 -12.75 16.89
N VAL A 99 -3.74 -13.57 16.89
CA VAL A 99 -3.77 -14.92 16.32
C VAL A 99 -4.52 -14.89 14.98
N PRO A 100 -3.90 -15.28 13.85
CA PRO A 100 -4.61 -15.40 12.59
C PRO A 100 -5.50 -16.67 12.58
N VAL A 101 -6.77 -16.50 12.21
CA VAL A 101 -7.75 -17.58 12.03
C VAL A 101 -8.06 -17.72 10.54
N PHE A 102 -7.70 -18.85 9.96
CA PHE A 102 -7.84 -19.09 8.54
C PHE A 102 -9.26 -19.53 8.15
N VAL A 103 -9.74 -18.99 7.02
CA VAL A 103 -11.00 -19.37 6.38
C VAL A 103 -10.81 -19.61 4.89
#